data_6b3a119f156bbc5e0f96189bd9f0c5b2
#
_entry.id   6b3a119f156bbc5e0f96189bd9f0c5b2
#
_cell.length_a   1.000
_cell.length_b   1.000
_cell.length_c   1.000
_cell.angle_alpha   90.00
_cell.angle_beta   90.00
_cell.angle_gamma   90.00
#
_symmetry.space_group_name_H-M   'P 1'
#
loop_
_entity.id
_entity.type
_entity.pdbx_description
1 polymer ?
#
loop_
_entity_poly.entity_id
_entity_poly.type
_entity_poly.pdbx_seq_one_letter_code
_entity_poly.pdbx_strand_id
1 'polypeptide(L)'
;MKLSFSLKNSFKLTALSSLFGCGLLGLSLSTSAQAEGKLVLYCSVQNTTCEKVAHAFSKKYNVDTQFVRNSTGTVLGKIKAEKENPQADVWYGGTLEPHFQARDAGLLETYRSPLQKEIMPQFKKLTEQRGDTTSIIYLMELGIGMNEKLLAEKNIAKPQCYADLLKPEFKGLIQYPDPRVSGTGYTILTTLIEIMGEDKAFAYLKELDKNIAQYTKTGLATANISTGAAAVDVGFMHTYVREKDKGAPVIGALPCEGTGYTLGAV
;
A
#
# COMPACT_ATOMS: atom_id res chain seq x y z
N MET A 1 8.47 13.66 -60.97
CA MET A 1 7.48 13.38 -62.06
C MET A 1 6.16 13.96 -61.61
N LYS A 2 5.80 15.09 -62.20
CA LYS A 2 4.55 15.84 -61.96
C LYS A 2 3.41 15.18 -62.74
N LEU A 3 2.23 15.04 -62.13
CA LEU A 3 0.99 14.98 -62.89
C LEU A 3 -0.13 15.65 -62.08
N SER A 4 -0.51 16.80 -62.63
CA SER A 4 -1.67 17.62 -62.30
C SER A 4 -2.87 17.08 -63.05
N PHE A 5 -4.05 17.02 -62.40
CA PHE A 5 -5.32 17.00 -63.16
C PHE A 5 -6.32 17.94 -62.50
N SER A 6 -6.63 18.97 -63.23
CA SER A 6 -7.72 19.91 -63.02
C SER A 6 -8.92 19.45 -63.86
N LEU A 7 -10.14 19.48 -63.29
CA LEU A 7 -11.37 19.61 -64.08
C LEU A 7 -12.42 20.37 -63.27
N LYS A 8 -12.67 21.58 -63.76
CA LYS A 8 -13.88 22.38 -63.47
C LYS A 8 -15.09 21.72 -64.13
N ASN A 9 -16.22 21.71 -63.48
CA ASN A 9 -17.48 21.92 -64.17
C ASN A 9 -18.56 22.49 -63.23
N SER A 10 -19.02 23.67 -63.65
CA SER A 10 -20.19 24.36 -63.11
C SER A 10 -21.48 23.71 -63.61
N PHE A 11 -22.50 23.58 -62.73
CA PHE A 11 -23.88 23.56 -63.22
C PHE A 11 -24.82 24.31 -62.26
N LYS A 12 -25.81 24.96 -62.87
CA LYS A 12 -26.62 26.08 -62.43
C LYS A 12 -27.75 25.70 -61.46
N LEU A 13 -28.17 26.75 -60.78
CA LEU A 13 -29.39 26.94 -59.98
C LEU A 13 -30.67 26.24 -60.54
N THR A 14 -31.45 25.67 -59.65
CA THR A 14 -32.90 25.85 -59.61
C THR A 14 -33.41 25.84 -58.20
N ALA A 15 -34.06 26.93 -57.84
CA ALA A 15 -34.80 27.08 -56.58
C ALA A 15 -36.15 26.31 -56.67
N LEU A 16 -36.51 25.58 -55.63
CA LEU A 16 -37.91 25.29 -55.32
C LEU A 16 -38.14 25.20 -53.83
N SER A 17 -38.95 26.13 -53.40
CA SER A 17 -39.47 26.26 -52.02
C SER A 17 -40.43 25.09 -51.71
N SER A 18 -40.29 24.48 -50.53
CA SER A 18 -41.46 23.94 -49.85
C SER A 18 -41.22 23.90 -48.33
N LEU A 19 -42.17 24.43 -47.66
CA LEU A 19 -42.35 24.55 -46.22
C LEU A 19 -42.55 23.20 -45.49
N PHE A 20 -42.39 23.28 -44.21
CA PHE A 20 -42.89 22.43 -43.13
C PHE A 20 -41.97 21.28 -42.65
N GLY A 21 -41.65 21.40 -41.38
CA GLY A 21 -41.17 20.29 -40.56
C GLY A 21 -40.33 20.77 -39.39
N CYS A 22 -40.98 21.46 -38.43
CA CYS A 22 -40.37 21.82 -37.12
C CYS A 22 -40.19 20.52 -36.31
N GLY A 23 -39.03 19.85 -36.48
CA GLY A 23 -38.60 18.76 -35.61
C GLY A 23 -37.50 19.29 -34.71
N LEU A 24 -37.84 19.72 -33.50
CA LEU A 24 -36.87 19.93 -32.39
C LEU A 24 -36.28 18.54 -32.03
N LEU A 25 -35.26 18.13 -32.74
CA LEU A 25 -34.31 17.15 -32.21
C LEU A 25 -33.51 17.85 -31.10
N GLY A 26 -33.96 17.65 -29.86
CA GLY A 26 -33.18 17.95 -28.67
C GLY A 26 -31.89 17.15 -28.72
N LEU A 27 -30.81 17.74 -29.21
CA LEU A 27 -29.46 17.25 -28.92
C LEU A 27 -29.29 17.38 -27.41
N SER A 28 -29.54 16.29 -26.70
CA SER A 28 -29.03 16.10 -25.35
C SER A 28 -27.49 16.14 -25.44
N LEU A 29 -26.92 17.31 -25.27
CA LEU A 29 -25.52 17.47 -24.97
C LEU A 29 -25.29 16.75 -23.63
N SER A 30 -24.93 15.48 -23.72
CA SER A 30 -24.34 14.76 -22.59
C SER A 30 -23.03 15.48 -22.28
N THR A 31 -23.07 16.47 -21.42
CA THR A 31 -21.85 17.00 -20.82
C THR A 31 -21.25 15.86 -20.02
N SER A 32 -20.26 15.17 -20.61
CA SER A 32 -19.39 14.32 -19.81
C SER A 32 -18.78 15.21 -18.75
N ALA A 33 -19.12 14.99 -17.48
CA ALA A 33 -18.51 15.67 -16.36
C ALA A 33 -17.00 15.34 -16.40
N GLN A 34 -16.22 16.26 -16.90
CA GLN A 34 -14.76 16.13 -16.95
C GLN A 34 -14.25 16.33 -15.51
N ALA A 35 -13.30 15.49 -15.10
CA ALA A 35 -12.67 15.63 -13.79
C ALA A 35 -12.03 17.03 -13.65
N GLU A 36 -12.23 17.68 -12.50
CA GLU A 36 -11.75 19.04 -12.23
C GLU A 36 -10.23 19.11 -11.98
N GLY A 37 -9.53 17.97 -11.95
CA GLY A 37 -8.09 17.90 -11.72
C GLY A 37 -7.57 16.47 -11.76
N LYS A 38 -6.26 16.34 -11.54
CA LYS A 38 -5.58 15.04 -11.42
C LYS A 38 -4.86 14.97 -10.08
N LEU A 39 -4.82 13.79 -9.49
CA LEU A 39 -4.07 13.49 -8.28
C LEU A 39 -3.33 12.17 -8.45
N VAL A 40 -2.04 12.15 -8.14
CA VAL A 40 -1.21 10.95 -8.11
C VAL A 40 -0.95 10.55 -6.67
N LEU A 41 -1.36 9.34 -6.33
CA LEU A 41 -1.24 8.76 -5.00
C LEU A 41 -0.13 7.72 -4.97
N TYR A 42 0.94 7.94 -4.22
CA TYR A 42 1.84 6.85 -3.83
C TYR A 42 1.21 6.10 -2.67
N CYS A 43 0.96 4.81 -2.87
CA CYS A 43 0.19 4.00 -1.93
C CYS A 43 1.00 2.83 -1.38
N SER A 44 1.09 2.71 -0.06
CA SER A 44 1.90 1.71 0.63
C SER A 44 1.09 0.69 1.44
N VAL A 45 -0.18 0.49 1.05
CA VAL A 45 -1.05 -0.56 1.60
C VAL A 45 -1.39 -1.61 0.54
N GLN A 46 -2.35 -2.49 0.79
CA GLN A 46 -2.81 -3.47 -0.18
C GLN A 46 -3.47 -2.80 -1.39
N ASN A 47 -3.27 -3.36 -2.57
CA ASN A 47 -3.77 -2.81 -3.84
C ASN A 47 -5.27 -2.50 -3.78
N THR A 48 -6.08 -3.43 -3.26
CA THR A 48 -7.53 -3.26 -3.11
C THR A 48 -7.92 -2.07 -2.20
N THR A 49 -7.09 -1.73 -1.21
CA THR A 49 -7.29 -0.54 -0.37
C THR A 49 -6.91 0.72 -1.13
N CYS A 50 -5.80 0.70 -1.88
CA CYS A 50 -5.39 1.81 -2.75
C CYS A 50 -6.47 2.16 -3.76
N GLU A 51 -7.03 1.15 -4.44
CA GLU A 51 -8.15 1.28 -5.39
C GLU A 51 -9.37 1.92 -4.74
N LYS A 52 -9.79 1.41 -3.59
CA LYS A 52 -10.96 1.94 -2.86
C LYS A 52 -10.77 3.39 -2.46
N VAL A 53 -9.60 3.76 -1.95
CA VAL A 53 -9.28 5.13 -1.54
C VAL A 53 -9.26 6.07 -2.73
N ALA A 54 -8.55 5.71 -3.81
CA ALA A 54 -8.50 6.49 -5.03
C ALA A 54 -9.89 6.69 -5.64
N HIS A 55 -10.66 5.61 -5.77
CA HIS A 55 -12.03 5.68 -6.30
C HIS A 55 -12.97 6.53 -5.43
N ALA A 56 -12.89 6.37 -4.09
CA ALA A 56 -13.73 7.15 -3.18
C ALA A 56 -13.42 8.64 -3.27
N PHE A 57 -12.13 9.01 -3.38
CA PHE A 57 -11.70 10.39 -3.54
C PHE A 57 -12.16 10.96 -4.88
N SER A 58 -11.90 10.24 -5.99
CA SER A 58 -12.36 10.62 -7.32
C SER A 58 -13.86 10.89 -7.36
N LYS A 59 -14.65 9.97 -6.80
CA LYS A 59 -16.12 10.08 -6.77
C LYS A 59 -16.60 11.28 -5.94
N LYS A 60 -15.95 11.53 -4.78
CA LYS A 60 -16.40 12.59 -3.86
C LYS A 60 -16.04 13.98 -4.35
N TYR A 61 -14.88 14.13 -4.99
CA TYR A 61 -14.33 15.45 -5.33
C TYR A 61 -14.23 15.71 -6.83
N ASN A 62 -14.70 14.81 -7.67
CA ASN A 62 -14.60 14.88 -9.14
C ASN A 62 -13.16 15.08 -9.63
N VAL A 63 -12.19 14.39 -9.02
CA VAL A 63 -10.76 14.46 -9.34
C VAL A 63 -10.31 13.12 -9.92
N ASP A 64 -9.60 13.12 -11.07
CA ASP A 64 -8.98 11.92 -11.62
C ASP A 64 -7.83 11.47 -10.70
N THR A 65 -8.09 10.47 -9.85
CA THR A 65 -7.11 9.99 -8.87
C THR A 65 -6.47 8.69 -9.34
N GLN A 66 -5.20 8.75 -9.66
CA GLN A 66 -4.38 7.61 -10.03
C GLN A 66 -3.50 7.19 -8.84
N PHE A 67 -3.12 5.92 -8.78
CA PHE A 67 -2.22 5.47 -7.73
C PHE A 67 -1.11 4.56 -8.27
N VAL A 68 0.04 4.62 -7.60
CA VAL A 68 1.17 3.70 -7.79
C VAL A 68 1.44 3.00 -6.47
N ARG A 69 1.26 1.67 -6.45
CA ARG A 69 1.47 0.88 -5.25
C ARG A 69 2.91 0.43 -5.11
N ASN A 70 3.56 0.78 -4.00
CA ASN A 70 4.88 0.29 -3.61
C ASN A 70 4.96 0.07 -2.09
N SER A 71 5.99 -0.64 -1.63
CA SER A 71 6.30 -0.75 -0.19
C SER A 71 6.79 0.58 0.37
N THR A 72 6.66 0.78 1.68
CA THR A 72 6.94 2.07 2.33
C THR A 72 8.37 2.56 2.08
N GLY A 73 9.37 1.68 2.24
CA GLY A 73 10.77 2.04 1.97
C GLY A 73 11.04 2.33 0.50
N THR A 74 10.36 1.62 -0.43
CA THR A 74 10.48 1.90 -1.87
C THR A 74 9.89 3.27 -2.20
N VAL A 75 8.75 3.64 -1.61
CA VAL A 75 8.16 4.99 -1.81
C VAL A 75 9.08 6.06 -1.27
N LEU A 76 9.65 5.89 -0.07
CA LEU A 76 10.64 6.83 0.46
C LEU A 76 11.82 7.03 -0.50
N GLY A 77 12.36 5.93 -1.05
CA GLY A 77 13.43 5.98 -2.05
C GLY A 77 13.03 6.75 -3.31
N LYS A 78 11.79 6.55 -3.80
CA LYS A 78 11.25 7.29 -4.95
C LYS A 78 11.14 8.78 -4.65
N ILE A 79 10.51 9.17 -3.54
CA ILE A 79 10.35 10.57 -3.15
C ILE A 79 11.72 11.26 -3.04
N LYS A 80 12.73 10.57 -2.48
CA LYS A 80 14.11 11.09 -2.42
C LYS A 80 14.70 11.32 -3.82
N ALA A 81 14.50 10.39 -4.73
CA ALA A 81 15.02 10.48 -6.10
C ALA A 81 14.29 11.55 -6.93
N GLU A 82 13.03 11.80 -6.64
CA GLU A 82 12.14 12.73 -7.35
C GLU A 82 12.10 14.12 -6.69
N LYS A 83 12.98 14.42 -5.74
CA LYS A 83 12.97 15.67 -4.96
C LYS A 83 12.87 16.94 -5.80
N GLU A 84 13.62 17.00 -6.89
CA GLU A 84 13.65 18.17 -7.78
C GLU A 84 12.48 18.20 -8.79
N ASN A 85 11.77 17.09 -8.93
CA ASN A 85 10.61 16.96 -9.81
C ASN A 85 9.64 15.91 -9.25
N PRO A 86 8.85 16.24 -8.21
CA PRO A 86 7.91 15.34 -7.57
C PRO A 86 6.89 14.76 -8.56
N GLN A 87 6.64 13.46 -8.48
CA GLN A 87 5.73 12.73 -9.37
C GLN A 87 4.43 12.31 -8.67
N ALA A 88 4.28 12.58 -7.39
CA ALA A 88 3.08 12.29 -6.63
C ALA A 88 2.70 13.45 -5.72
N ASP A 89 1.39 13.59 -5.51
CA ASP A 89 0.80 14.64 -4.69
C ASP A 89 0.61 14.18 -3.24
N VAL A 90 0.31 12.89 -3.04
CA VAL A 90 0.02 12.33 -1.71
C VAL A 90 0.70 10.97 -1.54
N TRP A 91 1.27 10.73 -0.38
CA TRP A 91 1.74 9.42 0.04
C TRP A 91 0.79 8.83 1.09
N TYR A 92 0.05 7.79 0.72
CA TYR A 92 -0.96 7.15 1.55
C TYR A 92 -0.50 5.80 2.09
N GLY A 93 -0.55 5.67 3.41
CA GLY A 93 -0.33 4.41 4.11
C GLY A 93 1.12 3.97 4.23
N GLY A 94 1.30 2.76 4.69
CA GLY A 94 2.60 2.22 5.09
C GLY A 94 2.88 2.47 6.58
N THR A 95 4.14 2.33 6.98
CA THR A 95 4.59 2.56 8.36
C THR A 95 5.02 4.01 8.55
N LEU A 96 4.89 4.53 9.77
CA LEU A 96 5.06 5.95 10.08
C LEU A 96 6.52 6.42 9.98
N GLU A 97 7.48 5.56 10.32
CA GLU A 97 8.90 5.94 10.43
C GLU A 97 9.48 6.49 9.11
N PRO A 98 9.22 5.90 7.92
CA PRO A 98 9.65 6.48 6.65
C PRO A 98 8.99 7.81 6.31
N HIS A 99 7.74 8.06 6.76
CA HIS A 99 7.11 9.37 6.61
C HIS A 99 7.87 10.43 7.42
N PHE A 100 8.26 10.11 8.65
CA PHE A 100 9.09 11.02 9.45
C PHE A 100 10.48 11.24 8.85
N GLN A 101 11.10 10.21 8.26
CA GLN A 101 12.35 10.38 7.53
C GLN A 101 12.19 11.32 6.32
N ALA A 102 11.09 11.22 5.58
CA ALA A 102 10.79 12.13 4.47
C ALA A 102 10.58 13.57 4.96
N ARG A 103 9.83 13.75 6.07
CA ARG A 103 9.64 15.04 6.73
C ARG A 103 10.97 15.66 7.15
N ASP A 104 11.79 14.92 7.90
CA ASP A 104 13.06 15.40 8.44
C ASP A 104 14.08 15.73 7.33
N ALA A 105 13.91 15.13 6.13
CA ALA A 105 14.67 15.45 4.93
C ALA A 105 14.07 16.60 4.09
N GLY A 106 12.98 17.25 4.55
CA GLY A 106 12.32 18.34 3.84
C GLY A 106 11.68 17.95 2.51
N LEU A 107 11.13 16.70 2.44
CA LEU A 107 10.55 16.14 1.23
C LEU A 107 9.02 16.16 1.22
N LEU A 108 8.41 16.62 2.30
CA LEU A 108 6.95 16.70 2.46
C LEU A 108 6.52 18.14 2.67
N GLU A 109 5.40 18.49 2.05
CA GLU A 109 4.73 19.78 2.23
C GLU A 109 4.09 19.89 3.62
N THR A 110 4.07 21.09 4.18
CA THR A 110 3.41 21.33 5.47
C THR A 110 1.91 21.35 5.29
N TYR A 111 1.22 20.41 5.92
CA TYR A 111 -0.23 20.32 5.96
C TYR A 111 -0.73 19.71 7.27
N ARG A 112 -1.61 20.40 7.98
CA ARG A 112 -2.32 19.87 9.15
C ARG A 112 -3.75 19.52 8.79
N SER A 113 -4.06 18.23 8.83
CA SER A 113 -5.42 17.76 8.62
C SER A 113 -6.38 18.36 9.66
N PRO A 114 -7.54 18.91 9.27
CA PRO A 114 -8.56 19.34 10.22
C PRO A 114 -9.12 18.21 11.08
N LEU A 115 -8.97 16.94 10.63
CA LEU A 115 -9.36 15.76 11.38
C LEU A 115 -8.29 15.28 12.38
N GLN A 116 -7.14 15.94 12.46
CA GLN A 116 -6.08 15.58 13.39
C GLN A 116 -6.52 15.62 14.86
N LYS A 117 -7.51 16.45 15.18
CA LYS A 117 -8.13 16.52 16.51
C LYS A 117 -8.90 15.25 16.93
N GLU A 118 -9.31 14.43 15.94
CA GLU A 118 -10.05 13.17 16.13
C GLU A 118 -9.13 11.98 16.44
N ILE A 119 -7.81 12.18 16.43
CA ILE A 119 -6.83 11.15 16.73
C ILE A 119 -7.02 10.63 18.17
N MET A 120 -6.84 9.32 18.32
CA MET A 120 -6.92 8.64 19.63
C MET A 120 -6.02 9.33 20.67
N PRO A 121 -6.47 9.50 21.91
CA PRO A 121 -5.78 10.31 22.92
C PRO A 121 -4.31 9.95 23.15
N GLN A 122 -3.95 8.66 23.09
CA GLN A 122 -2.57 8.19 23.29
C GLN A 122 -1.60 8.68 22.20
N PHE A 123 -2.09 9.05 21.02
CA PHE A 123 -1.25 9.54 19.91
C PHE A 123 -1.27 11.07 19.75
N LYS A 124 -2.04 11.81 20.56
CA LYS A 124 -2.13 13.27 20.46
C LYS A 124 -0.78 13.94 20.59
N LYS A 125 0.03 13.57 21.59
CA LYS A 125 1.35 14.16 21.81
C LYS A 125 2.26 13.97 20.58
N LEU A 126 2.28 12.78 19.98
CA LEU A 126 3.05 12.50 18.77
C LEU A 126 2.57 13.37 17.60
N THR A 127 1.25 13.48 17.45
CA THR A 127 0.60 14.29 16.41
C THR A 127 0.89 15.77 16.57
N GLU A 128 0.89 16.30 17.79
CA GLU A 128 1.23 17.69 18.09
C GLU A 128 2.68 18.02 17.73
N GLN A 129 3.59 17.09 18.01
CA GLN A 129 5.03 17.29 17.79
C GLN A 129 5.46 17.09 16.33
N ARG A 130 4.82 16.19 15.59
CA ARG A 130 5.26 15.73 14.26
C ARG A 130 4.17 15.69 13.20
N GLY A 131 2.95 16.08 13.51
CA GLY A 131 1.81 16.02 12.60
C GLY A 131 1.62 17.26 11.72
N ASP A 132 2.67 17.97 11.41
CA ASP A 132 2.66 19.15 10.54
C ASP A 132 2.79 18.81 9.05
N THR A 133 3.22 17.57 8.73
CA THR A 133 3.36 17.06 7.37
C THR A 133 2.72 15.68 7.20
N THR A 134 2.26 15.09 8.30
CA THR A 134 1.90 13.66 8.34
C THR A 134 0.74 13.44 9.28
N SER A 135 -0.33 12.82 8.80
CA SER A 135 -1.50 12.45 9.60
C SER A 135 -1.54 10.95 9.86
N ILE A 136 -1.73 10.55 11.11
CA ILE A 136 -1.92 9.13 11.50
C ILE A 136 -3.32 8.70 11.08
N ILE A 137 -3.44 7.53 10.44
CA ILE A 137 -4.71 7.02 9.90
C ILE A 137 -5.10 5.63 10.40
N TYR A 138 -4.17 4.82 10.88
CA TYR A 138 -4.43 3.50 11.47
C TYR A 138 -3.27 3.03 12.35
N LEU A 139 -3.51 1.93 13.08
CA LEU A 139 -2.52 1.17 13.85
C LEU A 139 -2.42 -0.25 13.29
N MET A 140 -1.22 -0.81 13.25
CA MET A 140 -0.95 -2.18 12.83
C MET A 140 -0.10 -2.89 13.88
N GLU A 141 -0.56 -4.04 14.33
CA GLU A 141 0.12 -4.91 15.31
C GLU A 141 0.82 -6.05 14.59
N LEU A 142 2.04 -6.38 15.00
CA LEU A 142 2.78 -7.52 14.48
C LEU A 142 2.31 -8.84 15.06
N GLY A 143 2.56 -9.92 14.34
CA GLY A 143 2.30 -11.29 14.78
C GLY A 143 3.00 -12.31 13.87
N ILE A 144 2.92 -13.57 14.27
CA ILE A 144 3.35 -14.72 13.46
C ILE A 144 2.13 -15.22 12.70
N GLY A 145 2.18 -15.11 11.38
CA GLY A 145 1.19 -15.69 10.47
C GLY A 145 1.61 -17.11 10.06
N MET A 146 0.65 -18.01 9.98
CA MET A 146 0.94 -19.40 9.65
C MET A 146 -0.17 -20.03 8.82
N ASN A 147 0.22 -20.88 7.87
CA ASN A 147 -0.70 -21.78 7.18
C ASN A 147 -0.89 -23.04 8.02
N GLU A 148 -2.01 -23.13 8.74
CA GLU A 148 -2.27 -24.22 9.67
C GLU A 148 -2.43 -25.58 8.98
N LYS A 149 -2.94 -25.60 7.73
CA LYS A 149 -3.05 -26.83 6.92
C LYS A 149 -1.67 -27.36 6.57
N LEU A 150 -0.79 -26.52 6.05
CA LEU A 150 0.57 -26.91 5.67
C LEU A 150 1.41 -27.37 6.87
N LEU A 151 1.28 -26.71 8.03
CA LEU A 151 1.94 -27.14 9.27
C LEU A 151 1.45 -28.51 9.73
N ALA A 152 0.13 -28.76 9.67
CA ALA A 152 -0.45 -30.06 10.02
C ALA A 152 0.00 -31.17 9.06
N GLU A 153 0.00 -30.93 7.74
CA GLU A 153 0.50 -31.88 6.73
C GLU A 153 1.96 -32.27 6.93
N LYS A 154 2.78 -31.33 7.44
CA LYS A 154 4.20 -31.55 7.77
C LYS A 154 4.42 -32.07 9.18
N ASN A 155 3.36 -32.24 9.98
CA ASN A 155 3.43 -32.61 11.39
C ASN A 155 4.31 -31.67 12.23
N ILE A 156 4.25 -30.35 11.94
CA ILE A 156 4.99 -29.29 12.63
C ILE A 156 4.02 -28.56 13.59
N ALA A 157 4.44 -28.39 14.83
CA ALA A 157 3.68 -27.65 15.83
C ALA A 157 3.59 -26.15 15.45
N LYS A 158 2.44 -25.53 15.73
CA LYS A 158 2.23 -24.09 15.50
C LYS A 158 3.20 -23.27 16.37
N PRO A 159 4.02 -22.39 15.81
CA PRO A 159 4.92 -21.55 16.58
C PRO A 159 4.11 -20.55 17.45
N GLN A 160 4.54 -20.37 18.70
CA GLN A 160 3.93 -19.45 19.66
C GLN A 160 4.88 -18.30 20.03
N CYS A 161 6.16 -18.48 19.78
CA CYS A 161 7.22 -17.56 20.17
C CYS A 161 8.13 -17.27 18.97
N TYR A 162 8.81 -16.13 18.98
CA TYR A 162 9.88 -15.88 17.98
C TYR A 162 10.96 -16.96 18.09
N ALA A 163 11.29 -17.41 19.31
CA ALA A 163 12.28 -18.48 19.50
C ALA A 163 11.91 -19.79 18.81
N ASP A 164 10.61 -20.09 18.64
CA ASP A 164 10.17 -21.30 17.93
C ASP A 164 10.60 -21.29 16.48
N LEU A 165 10.70 -20.13 15.85
CA LEU A 165 11.07 -19.98 14.43
C LEU A 165 12.53 -20.40 14.16
N LEU A 166 13.35 -20.53 15.20
CA LEU A 166 14.73 -21.02 15.07
C LEU A 166 14.84 -22.54 15.01
N LYS A 167 13.75 -23.27 15.30
CA LYS A 167 13.75 -24.73 15.29
C LYS A 167 14.02 -25.29 13.89
N PRO A 168 14.75 -26.41 13.77
CA PRO A 168 15.15 -26.97 12.47
C PRO A 168 13.97 -27.35 11.56
N GLU A 169 12.82 -27.71 12.13
CA GLU A 169 11.62 -28.08 11.38
C GLU A 169 11.06 -26.91 10.52
N PHE A 170 11.41 -25.66 10.84
CA PHE A 170 11.00 -24.50 10.04
C PHE A 170 11.95 -24.16 8.90
N LYS A 171 13.04 -24.93 8.73
CA LYS A 171 14.02 -24.66 7.69
C LYS A 171 13.39 -24.64 6.30
N GLY A 172 13.54 -23.51 5.59
CA GLY A 172 12.98 -23.31 4.26
C GLY A 172 11.46 -23.15 4.21
N LEU A 173 10.81 -22.93 5.37
CA LEU A 173 9.35 -22.74 5.46
C LEU A 173 8.94 -21.33 5.84
N ILE A 174 9.89 -20.48 6.21
CA ILE A 174 9.64 -19.11 6.65
C ILE A 174 9.83 -18.15 5.50
N GLN A 175 8.89 -17.23 5.33
CA GLN A 175 9.10 -16.02 4.56
C GLN A 175 9.27 -14.82 5.50
N TYR A 176 10.11 -13.89 5.11
CA TYR A 176 10.42 -12.74 5.93
C TYR A 176 10.42 -11.45 5.10
N PRO A 177 9.75 -10.39 5.54
CA PRO A 177 9.78 -9.12 4.81
C PRO A 177 11.16 -8.49 4.88
N ASP A 178 11.73 -8.12 3.72
CA ASP A 178 13.06 -7.49 3.65
C ASP A 178 13.05 -6.11 4.34
N PRO A 179 13.77 -5.93 5.45
CA PRO A 179 13.74 -4.67 6.22
C PRO A 179 14.31 -3.46 5.46
N ARG A 180 15.07 -3.69 4.38
CA ARG A 180 15.66 -2.61 3.56
C ARG A 180 14.60 -1.88 2.72
N VAL A 181 13.51 -2.56 2.37
CA VAL A 181 12.47 -2.03 1.48
C VAL A 181 11.05 -2.16 2.06
N SER A 182 10.86 -3.04 3.04
CA SER A 182 9.58 -3.29 3.68
C SER A 182 9.48 -2.55 5.01
N GLY A 183 8.47 -1.68 5.15
CA GLY A 183 8.14 -1.09 6.45
C GLY A 183 7.80 -2.15 7.50
N THR A 184 7.12 -3.25 7.10
CA THR A 184 6.86 -4.39 8.01
C THR A 184 8.16 -5.01 8.50
N GLY A 185 9.09 -5.29 7.59
CA GLY A 185 10.41 -5.85 7.96
C GLY A 185 11.19 -4.93 8.90
N TYR A 186 11.13 -3.62 8.66
CA TYR A 186 11.74 -2.63 9.56
C TYR A 186 11.04 -2.60 10.94
N THR A 187 9.71 -2.65 10.99
CA THR A 187 8.97 -2.73 12.26
C THR A 187 9.30 -4.00 13.03
N ILE A 188 9.46 -5.15 12.37
CA ILE A 188 9.89 -6.39 13.03
C ILE A 188 11.28 -6.24 13.63
N LEU A 189 12.24 -5.69 12.87
CA LEU A 189 13.59 -5.43 13.36
C LEU A 189 13.60 -4.56 14.61
N THR A 190 12.91 -3.43 14.58
CA THR A 190 12.84 -2.51 15.73
C THR A 190 12.14 -3.16 16.92
N THR A 191 11.10 -3.96 16.69
CA THR A 191 10.40 -4.71 17.74
C THR A 191 11.32 -5.73 18.43
N LEU A 192 12.10 -6.49 17.65
CA LEU A 192 13.05 -7.45 18.21
C LEU A 192 14.15 -6.75 19.03
N ILE A 193 14.62 -5.58 18.58
CA ILE A 193 15.60 -4.77 19.33
C ILE A 193 15.00 -4.31 20.65
N GLU A 194 13.77 -3.83 20.68
CA GLU A 194 13.07 -3.43 21.89
C GLU A 194 12.85 -4.59 22.89
N ILE A 195 12.50 -5.78 22.38
CA ILE A 195 12.20 -6.95 23.24
C ILE A 195 13.47 -7.54 23.84
N MET A 196 14.56 -7.66 23.08
CA MET A 196 15.72 -8.44 23.49
C MET A 196 17.05 -7.67 23.51
N GLY A 197 17.07 -6.40 23.09
CA GLY A 197 18.26 -5.59 22.90
C GLY A 197 18.94 -5.83 21.54
N GLU A 198 19.72 -4.86 21.08
CA GLU A 198 20.27 -4.83 19.72
C GLU A 198 21.14 -6.06 19.40
N ASP A 199 22.12 -6.37 20.24
CA ASP A 199 23.06 -7.49 20.01
C ASP A 199 22.33 -8.83 19.90
N LYS A 200 21.37 -9.08 20.80
CA LYS A 200 20.59 -10.32 20.80
C LYS A 200 19.62 -10.38 19.62
N ALA A 201 19.02 -9.25 19.23
CA ALA A 201 18.15 -9.17 18.07
C ALA A 201 18.89 -9.52 16.78
N PHE A 202 20.09 -8.99 16.58
CA PHE A 202 20.90 -9.34 15.41
C PHE A 202 21.42 -10.77 15.46
N ALA A 203 21.78 -11.29 16.64
CA ALA A 203 22.14 -12.70 16.80
C ALA A 203 20.96 -13.62 16.46
N TYR A 204 19.74 -13.30 16.96
CA TYR A 204 18.51 -14.01 16.62
C TYR A 204 18.23 -13.99 15.10
N LEU A 205 18.31 -12.82 14.46
CA LEU A 205 18.05 -12.67 13.03
C LEU A 205 19.06 -13.46 12.18
N LYS A 206 20.32 -13.53 12.60
CA LYS A 206 21.35 -14.34 11.95
C LYS A 206 21.04 -15.84 12.02
N GLU A 207 20.50 -16.30 13.14
CA GLU A 207 20.05 -17.71 13.26
C GLU A 207 18.75 -17.96 12.46
N LEU A 208 17.80 -17.02 12.53
CA LEU A 208 16.54 -17.10 11.78
C LEU A 208 16.77 -17.16 10.26
N ASP A 209 17.78 -16.44 9.75
CA ASP A 209 18.15 -16.43 8.33
C ASP A 209 18.36 -17.82 7.76
N LYS A 210 18.88 -18.78 8.58
CA LYS A 210 19.07 -20.17 8.17
C LYS A 210 17.78 -20.93 7.88
N ASN A 211 16.65 -20.45 8.42
CA ASN A 211 15.31 -21.02 8.24
C ASN A 211 14.47 -20.27 7.22
N ILE A 212 14.91 -19.06 6.79
CA ILE A 212 14.21 -18.26 5.80
C ILE A 212 14.37 -18.86 4.40
N ALA A 213 13.25 -19.17 3.76
CA ALA A 213 13.21 -19.60 2.37
C ALA A 213 13.39 -18.41 1.41
N GLN A 214 12.79 -17.27 1.76
CA GLN A 214 12.74 -16.12 0.86
C GLN A 214 12.50 -14.81 1.62
N TYR A 215 13.23 -13.78 1.24
CA TYR A 215 12.90 -12.40 1.60
C TYR A 215 11.91 -11.82 0.60
N THR A 216 10.86 -11.16 1.10
CA THR A 216 9.75 -10.67 0.27
C THR A 216 9.46 -9.20 0.51
N LYS A 217 8.78 -8.58 -0.45
CA LYS A 217 8.07 -7.31 -0.21
C LYS A 217 6.77 -7.60 0.54
N THR A 218 6.37 -6.72 1.44
CA THR A 218 5.22 -6.89 2.37
C THR A 218 3.96 -7.47 1.72
N GLY A 219 3.59 -7.01 0.53
CA GLY A 219 2.35 -7.46 -0.11
C GLY A 219 2.37 -8.88 -0.67
N LEU A 220 3.53 -9.52 -0.76
CA LEU A 220 3.68 -10.88 -1.28
C LEU A 220 3.67 -11.93 -0.18
N ALA A 221 4.20 -11.62 0.99
CA ALA A 221 4.33 -12.57 2.09
C ALA A 221 2.99 -13.20 2.49
N THR A 222 1.96 -12.41 2.73
CA THR A 222 0.64 -12.91 3.11
C THR A 222 0.00 -13.79 2.04
N ALA A 223 0.12 -13.44 0.76
CA ALA A 223 -0.39 -14.27 -0.33
C ALA A 223 0.28 -15.64 -0.36
N ASN A 224 1.57 -15.71 -0.09
CA ASN A 224 2.32 -16.96 -0.14
C ASN A 224 1.94 -17.93 0.99
N ILE A 225 1.68 -17.44 2.21
CA ILE A 225 1.15 -18.31 3.27
C ILE A 225 -0.30 -18.72 2.99
N SER A 226 -1.11 -17.87 2.37
CA SER A 226 -2.48 -18.21 1.99
C SER A 226 -2.55 -19.35 0.98
N THR A 227 -1.61 -19.40 0.05
CA THR A 227 -1.53 -20.46 -0.98
C THR A 227 -0.72 -21.68 -0.55
N GLY A 228 -0.03 -21.63 0.58
CA GLY A 228 0.87 -22.70 1.05
C GLY A 228 2.27 -22.67 0.40
N ALA A 229 2.63 -21.61 -0.32
CA ALA A 229 3.97 -21.42 -0.83
C ALA A 229 5.01 -21.16 0.29
N ALA A 230 4.55 -20.76 1.47
CA ALA A 230 5.31 -20.75 2.71
C ALA A 230 4.40 -21.20 3.86
N ALA A 231 5.00 -21.74 4.92
CA ALA A 231 4.26 -22.16 6.10
C ALA A 231 4.09 -21.03 7.13
N VAL A 232 5.09 -20.17 7.24
CA VAL A 232 5.15 -19.12 8.26
C VAL A 232 5.62 -17.79 7.66
N ASP A 233 5.08 -16.71 8.20
CA ASP A 233 5.43 -15.33 7.93
C ASP A 233 5.41 -14.53 9.23
N VAL A 234 6.22 -13.50 9.34
CA VAL A 234 6.09 -12.50 10.41
C VAL A 234 5.60 -11.20 9.78
N GLY A 235 4.47 -10.69 10.25
CA GLY A 235 3.84 -9.53 9.62
C GLY A 235 2.68 -8.98 10.45
N PHE A 236 1.80 -8.22 9.81
CA PHE A 236 0.71 -7.56 10.53
C PHE A 236 -0.54 -8.43 10.67
N MET A 237 -1.05 -8.55 11.89
CA MET A 237 -2.18 -9.39 12.29
C MET A 237 -3.43 -9.19 11.44
N HIS A 238 -3.76 -7.95 11.08
CA HIS A 238 -4.94 -7.65 10.25
C HIS A 238 -4.89 -8.31 8.86
N THR A 239 -3.69 -8.63 8.35
CA THR A 239 -3.56 -9.31 7.04
C THR A 239 -3.94 -10.77 7.15
N TYR A 240 -3.59 -11.42 8.25
CA TYR A 240 -3.93 -12.83 8.53
C TYR A 240 -5.43 -13.01 8.77
N VAL A 241 -6.03 -12.13 9.57
CA VAL A 241 -7.49 -12.10 9.78
C VAL A 241 -8.22 -11.98 8.44
N ARG A 242 -7.82 -11.03 7.61
CA ARG A 242 -8.43 -10.84 6.29
C ARG A 242 -8.32 -12.07 5.37
N GLU A 243 -7.18 -12.75 5.35
CA GLU A 243 -7.02 -13.95 4.52
C GLU A 243 -7.83 -15.12 5.07
N LYS A 244 -7.92 -15.26 6.39
CA LYS A 244 -8.83 -16.21 7.05
C LYS A 244 -10.29 -15.96 6.68
N ASP A 245 -10.73 -14.70 6.70
CA ASP A 245 -12.11 -14.31 6.34
C ASP A 245 -12.44 -14.63 4.87
N LYS A 246 -11.43 -14.71 4.00
CA LYS A 246 -11.57 -15.18 2.62
C LYS A 246 -11.56 -16.70 2.47
N GLY A 247 -11.43 -17.45 3.57
CA GLY A 247 -11.39 -18.91 3.58
C GLY A 247 -9.99 -19.51 3.41
N ALA A 248 -8.90 -18.71 3.44
CA ALA A 248 -7.55 -19.27 3.44
C ALA A 248 -7.24 -19.95 4.79
N PRO A 249 -6.45 -21.05 4.80
CA PRO A 249 -6.06 -21.75 6.03
C PRO A 249 -4.97 -21.00 6.79
N VAL A 250 -5.19 -19.72 7.04
CA VAL A 250 -4.24 -18.80 7.67
C VAL A 250 -4.75 -18.40 9.05
N ILE A 251 -3.86 -18.47 10.02
CA ILE A 251 -4.07 -17.93 11.36
C ILE A 251 -2.91 -17.03 11.75
N GLY A 252 -3.14 -16.10 12.65
CA GLY A 252 -2.12 -15.27 13.30
C GLY A 252 -2.06 -15.56 14.78
N ALA A 253 -0.85 -15.47 15.35
CA ALA A 253 -0.62 -15.53 16.79
C ALA A 253 0.29 -14.38 17.23
N LEU A 254 0.05 -13.86 18.44
CA LEU A 254 0.97 -12.93 19.08
C LEU A 254 2.12 -13.70 19.68
N PRO A 255 3.38 -13.30 19.44
CA PRO A 255 4.54 -13.98 20.00
C PRO A 255 4.58 -13.90 21.52
N CYS A 256 4.99 -15.00 22.17
CA CYS A 256 5.03 -15.11 23.64
C CYS A 256 6.01 -14.12 24.30
N GLU A 257 7.05 -13.69 23.59
CA GLU A 257 8.01 -12.68 24.06
C GLU A 257 7.43 -11.26 24.04
N GLY A 258 6.27 -11.08 23.43
CA GLY A 258 5.65 -9.79 23.20
C GLY A 258 5.62 -9.39 21.73
N THR A 259 4.93 -8.32 21.42
CA THR A 259 4.82 -7.82 20.04
C THR A 259 4.99 -6.31 19.98
N GLY A 260 5.31 -5.82 18.79
CA GLY A 260 5.34 -4.41 18.47
C GLY A 260 4.17 -3.99 17.60
N TYR A 261 4.02 -2.69 17.48
CA TYR A 261 3.07 -2.09 16.56
C TYR A 261 3.70 -0.91 15.85
N THR A 262 3.11 -0.52 14.74
CA THR A 262 3.40 0.74 14.07
C THR A 262 2.13 1.46 13.68
N LEU A 263 2.25 2.73 13.44
CA LEU A 263 1.16 3.57 12.95
C LEU A 263 1.27 3.69 11.42
N GLY A 264 0.13 3.81 10.76
CA GLY A 264 0.10 4.16 9.36
C GLY A 264 -0.24 5.63 9.18
N ALA A 265 0.25 6.21 8.10
CA ALA A 265 0.20 7.65 7.89
C ALA A 265 -0.20 8.05 6.47
N VAL A 266 -0.58 9.30 6.32
CA VAL A 266 -0.79 10.01 5.07
C VAL A 266 -0.20 11.39 5.18
#